data_f66597972f1e407c9c1574417e7f56a2
#
_entry.id   f66597972f1e407c9c1574417e7f56a2
#
_cell.length_a   1.000
_cell.length_b   1.000
_cell.length_c   1.000
_cell.angle_alpha   90.00
_cell.angle_beta   90.00
_cell.angle_gamma   90.00
#
_symmetry.space_group_name_H-M   'P 1'
#
loop_
_entity.id
_entity.type
_entity.pdbx_description
1 polymer ?
#
loop_
_entity_poly.entity_id
_entity_poly.type
_entity_poly.pdbx_seq_one_letter_code
_entity_poly.pdbx_strand_id
1 'polypeptide(L)'
;MDILETFNFYDDYIDCMETDFFSDLEKILDNFDKNSIEESELEIENIFRNNESKLSYTEIPIGNNYYRARIGCNHVDGTVTGIPIDVTFPFYASDIGAPPTRNCKSGRFNRESFSYLYLATSKETCVSELKLDVGQVCSIAKFKSLQSGKYIDLRNPKLHSFMYCLNKILLVPVHPDNKYIYYLTQTFSSVIKKLGYRGIIYPSSKNVECEDFNIVSFYPEDFKYIKYSEKLFSIDKIEYSIKEKDESYKRYKDYEKNLINYNEIENNKRERFFDYVQEKIDYENEQKK
;
A
#
# COMPACT_ATOMS: atom_id res chain seq x y z
N MET A 1 18.11 0.82 -9.22
CA MET A 1 17.30 -0.33 -8.76
C MET A 1 16.16 -0.40 -9.73
N ASP A 2 16.05 -1.50 -10.43
CA ASP A 2 14.99 -1.69 -11.44
C ASP A 2 13.62 -1.73 -10.74
N ILE A 3 12.66 -0.96 -11.26
CA ILE A 3 11.28 -0.96 -10.76
C ILE A 3 10.72 -2.39 -10.82
N LEU A 4 11.05 -3.15 -11.86
CA LEU A 4 10.64 -4.54 -12.04
C LEU A 4 11.17 -5.46 -10.92
N GLU A 5 12.41 -5.26 -10.45
CA GLU A 5 12.96 -6.02 -9.30
C GLU A 5 12.19 -5.75 -8.00
N THR A 6 11.66 -4.53 -7.83
CA THR A 6 10.93 -4.17 -6.62
C THR A 6 9.58 -4.87 -6.53
N PHE A 7 8.97 -5.19 -7.67
CA PHE A 7 7.65 -5.82 -7.71
C PHE A 7 7.69 -7.33 -7.49
N ASN A 8 8.88 -7.96 -7.45
CA ASN A 8 9.07 -9.40 -7.22
C ASN A 8 8.09 -10.27 -8.04
N PHE A 9 7.92 -9.92 -9.32
CA PHE A 9 7.02 -10.61 -10.23
C PHE A 9 7.45 -12.06 -10.54
N TYR A 10 8.68 -12.43 -10.16
CA TYR A 10 9.27 -13.72 -10.54
C TYR A 10 8.53 -14.95 -9.99
N ASP A 11 7.87 -14.83 -8.84
CA ASP A 11 7.16 -15.97 -8.24
C ASP A 11 5.77 -16.20 -8.87
N ASP A 12 5.18 -15.16 -9.42
CA ASP A 12 3.83 -15.16 -10.01
C ASP A 12 3.88 -14.85 -11.53
N TYR A 13 5.07 -14.79 -12.10
CA TYR A 13 5.35 -14.37 -13.47
C TYR A 13 4.66 -15.24 -14.52
N ILE A 14 4.51 -16.53 -14.22
CA ILE A 14 3.91 -17.52 -15.15
C ILE A 14 2.43 -17.20 -15.40
N ASP A 15 1.68 -16.80 -14.38
CA ASP A 15 0.24 -16.52 -14.51
C ASP A 15 -0.05 -15.15 -15.17
N CYS A 16 0.92 -14.22 -15.15
CA CYS A 16 0.78 -12.88 -15.75
C CYS A 16 1.32 -12.79 -17.18
N MET A 17 2.18 -13.71 -17.60
CA MET A 17 2.88 -13.64 -18.90
C MET A 17 1.98 -13.78 -20.13
N GLU A 18 0.77 -14.31 -19.99
CA GLU A 18 -0.13 -14.53 -21.13
C GLU A 18 -0.97 -13.31 -21.53
N THR A 19 -0.68 -12.12 -20.97
CA THR A 19 -1.53 -10.95 -21.21
C THR A 19 -0.78 -9.80 -21.86
N ASP A 20 -1.37 -9.21 -22.89
CA ASP A 20 -0.96 -7.94 -23.50
C ASP A 20 -0.73 -6.83 -22.45
N PHE A 21 -1.43 -6.91 -21.32
CA PHE A 21 -1.31 -5.98 -20.21
C PHE A 21 0.07 -5.97 -19.56
N PHE A 22 0.75 -7.11 -19.43
CA PHE A 22 2.09 -7.15 -18.84
C PHE A 22 3.08 -6.38 -19.72
N SER A 23 3.02 -6.56 -21.04
CA SER A 23 3.82 -5.80 -22.00
C SER A 23 3.56 -4.30 -21.92
N ASP A 24 2.30 -3.88 -21.74
CA ASP A 24 1.95 -2.48 -21.57
C ASP A 24 2.45 -1.91 -20.25
N LEU A 25 2.40 -2.72 -19.18
CA LEU A 25 2.92 -2.33 -17.88
C LEU A 25 4.45 -2.19 -17.88
N GLU A 26 5.18 -3.13 -18.51
CA GLU A 26 6.63 -3.02 -18.69
C GLU A 26 7.00 -1.72 -19.40
N LYS A 27 6.31 -1.38 -20.49
CA LYS A 27 6.54 -0.11 -21.19
C LYS A 27 6.33 1.12 -20.32
N ILE A 28 5.27 1.10 -19.48
CA ILE A 28 5.05 2.19 -18.53
C ILE A 28 6.20 2.28 -17.53
N LEU A 29 6.62 1.15 -16.95
CA LEU A 29 7.69 1.13 -15.96
C LEU A 29 9.02 1.57 -16.55
N ASP A 30 9.36 1.12 -17.76
CA ASP A 30 10.58 1.47 -18.47
C ASP A 30 10.63 2.96 -18.89
N ASN A 31 9.47 3.54 -19.13
CA ASN A 31 9.35 4.94 -19.57
C ASN A 31 9.00 5.90 -18.44
N PHE A 32 8.61 5.39 -17.26
CA PHE A 32 8.10 6.20 -16.15
C PHE A 32 9.12 7.27 -15.69
N ASP A 33 10.40 6.94 -15.68
CA ASP A 33 11.47 7.87 -15.32
C ASP A 33 11.80 8.87 -16.44
N LYS A 34 11.37 8.60 -17.67
CA LYS A 34 11.68 9.41 -18.87
C LYS A 34 10.51 10.30 -19.27
N ASN A 35 9.29 9.89 -19.00
CA ASN A 35 8.07 10.58 -19.37
C ASN A 35 7.73 11.67 -18.34
N SER A 36 7.03 12.70 -18.82
CA SER A 36 6.35 13.62 -17.92
C SER A 36 5.22 12.90 -17.15
N ILE A 37 4.76 13.52 -16.08
CA ILE A 37 3.63 12.97 -15.29
C ILE A 37 2.37 12.88 -16.18
N GLU A 38 2.14 13.87 -17.03
CA GLU A 38 0.99 13.94 -17.93
C GLU A 38 1.03 12.81 -18.98
N GLU A 39 2.20 12.53 -19.55
CA GLU A 39 2.39 11.42 -20.50
C GLU A 39 2.14 10.08 -19.84
N SER A 40 2.70 9.86 -18.64
CA SER A 40 2.48 8.64 -17.86
C SER A 40 1.00 8.48 -17.47
N GLU A 41 0.30 9.54 -17.06
CA GLU A 41 -1.12 9.52 -16.79
C GLU A 41 -1.94 9.14 -18.03
N LEU A 42 -1.57 9.63 -19.21
CA LEU A 42 -2.27 9.32 -20.47
C LEU A 42 -2.08 7.85 -20.87
N GLU A 43 -0.86 7.32 -20.74
CA GLU A 43 -0.58 5.91 -21.02
C GLU A 43 -1.38 4.99 -20.08
N ILE A 44 -1.36 5.27 -18.79
CA ILE A 44 -2.11 4.52 -17.79
C ILE A 44 -3.62 4.63 -18.04
N GLU A 45 -4.13 5.80 -18.39
CA GLU A 45 -5.55 6.01 -18.71
C GLU A 45 -5.98 5.15 -19.90
N ASN A 46 -5.18 5.10 -20.96
CA ASN A 46 -5.45 4.26 -22.14
C ASN A 46 -5.51 2.76 -21.76
N ILE A 47 -4.59 2.28 -20.91
CA ILE A 47 -4.60 0.91 -20.45
C ILE A 47 -5.87 0.61 -19.64
N PHE A 48 -6.28 1.50 -18.73
CA PHE A 48 -7.52 1.31 -17.97
C PHE A 48 -8.75 1.25 -18.87
N ARG A 49 -8.84 2.12 -19.87
CA ARG A 49 -9.95 2.13 -20.84
C ARG A 49 -10.00 0.85 -21.65
N ASN A 50 -8.85 0.35 -22.11
CA ASN A 50 -8.77 -0.90 -22.87
C ASN A 50 -9.12 -2.14 -22.02
N ASN A 51 -9.01 -2.04 -20.70
CA ASN A 51 -9.30 -3.10 -19.75
C ASN A 51 -10.50 -2.80 -18.84
N GLU A 52 -11.37 -1.87 -19.19
CA GLU A 52 -12.49 -1.43 -18.34
C GLU A 52 -13.41 -2.59 -17.92
N SER A 53 -13.67 -3.54 -18.81
CA SER A 53 -14.48 -4.73 -18.52
C SER A 53 -13.84 -5.71 -17.53
N LYS A 54 -12.54 -5.59 -17.29
CA LYS A 54 -11.76 -6.42 -16.36
C LYS A 54 -11.61 -5.76 -14.99
N LEU A 55 -12.05 -4.51 -14.83
CA LEU A 55 -11.95 -3.80 -13.55
C LEU A 55 -12.95 -4.35 -12.54
N SER A 56 -12.44 -4.76 -11.39
CA SER A 56 -13.28 -5.09 -10.23
C SER A 56 -13.52 -3.84 -9.41
N TYR A 57 -14.79 -3.60 -9.06
CA TYR A 57 -15.17 -2.51 -8.17
C TYR A 57 -16.25 -2.94 -7.18
N THR A 58 -16.26 -2.27 -6.03
CA THR A 58 -17.30 -2.41 -5.01
C THR A 58 -17.94 -1.05 -4.76
N GLU A 59 -19.26 -1.01 -4.61
CA GLU A 59 -19.98 0.18 -4.20
C GLU A 59 -19.99 0.28 -2.67
N ILE A 60 -19.53 1.41 -2.15
CA ILE A 60 -19.69 1.72 -0.74
C ILE A 60 -21.11 2.26 -0.52
N PRO A 61 -21.95 1.57 0.29
CA PRO A 61 -23.31 2.02 0.53
C PRO A 61 -23.35 3.21 1.48
N ILE A 62 -24.39 4.03 1.34
CA ILE A 62 -24.67 5.14 2.24
C ILE A 62 -25.03 4.61 3.63
N GLY A 63 -24.53 5.28 4.65
CA GLY A 63 -24.88 5.02 6.03
C GLY A 63 -23.95 4.07 6.78
N ASN A 64 -23.03 3.40 6.10
CA ASN A 64 -22.06 2.52 6.74
C ASN A 64 -21.01 3.30 7.54
N ASN A 65 -20.55 2.68 8.61
CA ASN A 65 -19.54 3.24 9.48
C ASN A 65 -18.17 2.61 9.20
N TYR A 66 -17.16 3.46 9.16
CA TYR A 66 -15.75 3.12 8.99
C TYR A 66 -14.94 3.78 10.08
N TYR A 67 -13.70 3.33 10.26
CA TYR A 67 -12.80 3.84 11.29
C TYR A 67 -11.63 4.58 10.64
N ARG A 68 -11.15 5.60 11.34
CA ARG A 68 -9.91 6.28 11.04
C ARG A 68 -9.08 6.37 12.30
N ALA A 69 -7.80 6.02 12.19
CA ALA A 69 -6.83 6.21 13.24
C ALA A 69 -5.80 7.28 12.87
N ARG A 70 -5.29 7.98 13.86
CA ARG A 70 -4.20 8.95 13.75
C ARG A 70 -3.28 8.84 14.94
N ILE A 71 -1.97 8.85 14.70
CA ILE A 71 -0.94 8.79 15.76
C ILE A 71 -1.05 10.03 16.63
N GLY A 72 -1.03 9.83 17.95
CA GLY A 72 -1.03 10.89 18.96
C GLY A 72 -2.43 11.26 19.46
N CYS A 73 -2.46 12.33 20.19
CA CYS A 73 -3.62 12.89 20.89
C CYS A 73 -3.46 14.41 21.07
N ASN A 74 -4.51 15.06 21.53
CA ASN A 74 -4.43 16.41 22.07
C ASN A 74 -3.94 16.35 23.51
N HIS A 75 -3.21 17.37 23.91
CA HIS A 75 -2.73 17.56 25.27
C HIS A 75 -3.02 19.00 25.72
N VAL A 76 -3.51 19.14 26.93
CA VAL A 76 -3.73 20.43 27.57
C VAL A 76 -3.08 20.39 28.95
N ASP A 77 -2.08 21.24 29.13
CA ASP A 77 -1.47 21.52 30.40
C ASP A 77 -1.72 22.97 30.79
N GLY A 78 -1.78 23.24 32.06
CA GLY A 78 -2.01 24.60 32.55
C GLY A 78 -2.63 24.66 33.94
N THR A 79 -3.25 25.80 34.25
CA THR A 79 -3.92 26.01 35.54
C THR A 79 -5.31 26.55 35.28
N VAL A 80 -6.33 25.91 35.80
CA VAL A 80 -7.68 26.45 35.82
C VAL A 80 -8.09 26.72 37.26
N THR A 81 -8.40 27.98 37.57
CA THR A 81 -8.75 28.45 38.94
C THR A 81 -7.74 28.06 40.02
N GLY A 82 -6.42 28.08 39.67
CA GLY A 82 -5.36 27.71 40.57
C GLY A 82 -5.07 26.20 40.71
N ILE A 83 -5.82 25.36 40.01
CA ILE A 83 -5.64 23.89 39.99
C ILE A 83 -4.84 23.51 38.75
N PRO A 84 -3.69 22.80 38.91
CA PRO A 84 -2.94 22.29 37.76
C PRO A 84 -3.80 21.32 36.98
N ILE A 85 -3.80 21.45 35.65
CA ILE A 85 -4.46 20.53 34.72
C ILE A 85 -3.39 19.93 33.82
N ASP A 86 -3.43 18.61 33.69
CA ASP A 86 -2.64 17.83 32.75
C ASP A 86 -3.59 16.76 32.17
N VAL A 87 -4.18 17.03 31.01
CA VAL A 87 -5.20 16.18 30.39
C VAL A 87 -4.86 15.85 28.95
N THR A 88 -4.85 14.57 28.66
CA THR A 88 -4.79 14.07 27.29
C THR A 88 -6.18 13.62 26.83
N PHE A 89 -6.50 13.92 25.56
CA PHE A 89 -7.78 13.54 24.95
C PHE A 89 -7.58 13.29 23.46
N PRO A 90 -8.45 12.44 22.81
CA PRO A 90 -8.28 12.08 21.42
C PRO A 90 -8.38 13.28 20.48
N PHE A 91 -7.75 13.17 19.31
CA PHE A 91 -8.06 14.08 18.20
C PHE A 91 -9.55 13.95 17.83
N TYR A 92 -10.17 15.06 17.52
CA TYR A 92 -11.60 15.14 17.20
C TYR A 92 -11.86 16.09 16.03
N ALA A 93 -13.04 16.04 15.43
CA ALA A 93 -13.50 16.88 14.33
C ALA A 93 -12.46 16.96 13.18
N SER A 94 -11.93 18.16 12.90
CA SER A 94 -10.94 18.37 11.83
C SER A 94 -9.61 17.64 12.09
N ASP A 95 -9.24 17.47 13.35
CA ASP A 95 -7.93 16.92 13.71
C ASP A 95 -7.82 15.41 13.43
N ILE A 96 -8.95 14.69 13.47
CA ILE A 96 -9.01 13.28 13.09
C ILE A 96 -9.43 13.09 11.63
N GLY A 97 -9.92 14.12 10.95
CA GLY A 97 -10.34 14.11 9.56
C GLY A 97 -9.19 14.01 8.55
N ALA A 98 -9.50 14.08 7.26
CA ALA A 98 -8.51 14.24 6.22
C ALA A 98 -7.72 15.53 6.45
N PRO A 99 -6.38 15.51 6.28
CA PRO A 99 -5.58 16.70 6.51
C PRO A 99 -5.97 17.81 5.52
N PRO A 100 -5.97 19.09 5.95
CA PRO A 100 -6.13 20.20 5.01
C PRO A 100 -5.09 20.12 3.89
N THR A 101 -5.46 20.48 2.67
CA THR A 101 -4.61 20.42 1.47
C THR A 101 -3.19 20.91 1.71
N ARG A 102 -3.05 22.10 2.34
CA ARG A 102 -1.74 22.73 2.66
C ARG A 102 -0.86 21.91 3.60
N ASN A 103 -1.43 20.99 4.37
CA ASN A 103 -0.73 20.18 5.38
C ASN A 103 -0.66 18.69 4.95
N CYS A 104 -1.17 18.38 3.77
CA CYS A 104 -1.23 17.01 3.27
C CYS A 104 0.14 16.60 2.74
N LYS A 105 0.78 15.68 3.45
CA LYS A 105 2.03 15.05 3.00
C LYS A 105 1.75 13.96 1.95
N SER A 106 2.74 13.73 1.11
CA SER A 106 2.73 12.62 0.15
C SER A 106 2.54 11.28 0.87
N GLY A 107 1.65 10.46 0.36
CA GLY A 107 1.37 9.10 0.83
C GLY A 107 1.35 8.12 -0.33
N ARG A 108 1.01 6.85 -0.06
CA ARG A 108 0.95 5.80 -1.09
C ARG A 108 0.09 6.20 -2.29
N PHE A 109 -1.11 6.73 -2.06
CA PHE A 109 -2.10 7.02 -3.10
C PHE A 109 -2.30 8.51 -3.36
N ASN A 110 -1.77 9.39 -2.53
CA ASN A 110 -1.93 10.84 -2.69
C ASN A 110 -0.60 11.55 -2.86
N ARG A 111 -0.54 12.45 -3.83
CA ARG A 111 0.54 13.43 -3.95
C ARG A 111 0.48 14.44 -2.81
N GLU A 112 1.58 15.13 -2.56
CA GLU A 112 1.58 16.27 -1.67
C GLU A 112 0.51 17.30 -2.08
N SER A 113 -0.14 17.91 -1.11
CA SER A 113 -1.25 18.84 -1.31
C SER A 113 -2.55 18.24 -1.89
N PHE A 114 -2.63 16.92 -2.02
CA PHE A 114 -3.89 16.24 -2.35
C PHE A 114 -4.43 15.51 -1.13
N SER A 115 -5.56 16.01 -0.61
CA SER A 115 -6.17 15.46 0.61
C SER A 115 -7.07 14.28 0.27
N TYR A 116 -6.68 13.07 0.71
CA TYR A 116 -7.49 11.86 0.64
C TYR A 116 -7.82 11.37 2.06
N LEU A 117 -8.91 10.66 2.20
CA LEU A 117 -9.34 10.11 3.48
C LEU A 117 -9.06 8.60 3.50
N TYR A 118 -8.19 8.18 4.43
CA TYR A 118 -7.87 6.78 4.68
C TYR A 118 -8.71 6.26 5.82
N LEU A 119 -9.44 5.17 5.58
CA LEU A 119 -10.37 4.54 6.49
C LEU A 119 -10.15 3.03 6.52
N ALA A 120 -10.72 2.34 7.50
CA ALA A 120 -10.79 0.89 7.54
C ALA A 120 -12.13 0.41 8.09
N THR A 121 -12.44 -0.86 7.90
CA THR A 121 -13.68 -1.48 8.40
C THR A 121 -13.63 -1.76 9.89
N SER A 122 -12.44 -1.96 10.47
CA SER A 122 -12.26 -2.17 11.91
C SER A 122 -11.21 -1.22 12.51
N LYS A 123 -11.19 -1.12 13.83
CA LYS A 123 -10.20 -0.35 14.57
C LYS A 123 -8.83 -1.00 14.48
N GLU A 124 -8.81 -2.32 14.57
CA GLU A 124 -7.62 -3.16 14.53
C GLU A 124 -6.89 -2.97 13.20
N THR A 125 -7.63 -2.96 12.10
CA THR A 125 -7.09 -2.67 10.76
C THR A 125 -6.54 -1.25 10.67
N CYS A 126 -7.24 -0.24 11.19
CA CYS A 126 -6.73 1.14 11.24
C CYS A 126 -5.39 1.22 11.99
N VAL A 127 -5.30 0.61 13.17
CA VAL A 127 -4.11 0.66 14.03
C VAL A 127 -2.93 -0.06 13.35
N SER A 128 -3.19 -1.21 12.73
CA SER A 128 -2.15 -2.00 12.06
C SER A 128 -1.42 -1.21 10.97
N GLU A 129 -2.12 -0.31 10.27
CA GLU A 129 -1.54 0.53 9.21
C GLU A 129 -0.65 1.66 9.76
N LEU A 130 -0.81 2.05 11.03
CA LEU A 130 -0.04 3.15 11.63
C LEU A 130 1.39 2.75 12.00
N LYS A 131 1.71 1.45 12.07
CA LYS A 131 3.03 0.92 12.47
C LYS A 131 3.51 1.51 13.80
N LEU A 132 2.64 1.51 14.79
CA LEU A 132 2.93 2.05 16.13
C LEU A 132 3.81 1.10 16.93
N ASP A 133 4.66 1.67 17.77
CA ASP A 133 5.43 0.94 18.77
C ASP A 133 4.68 0.82 20.11
N VAL A 134 5.15 -0.10 20.97
CA VAL A 134 4.61 -0.25 22.33
C VAL A 134 4.73 1.05 23.12
N GLY A 135 3.69 1.42 23.82
CA GLY A 135 3.59 2.66 24.59
C GLY A 135 3.16 3.89 23.76
N GLN A 136 3.14 3.80 22.44
CA GLN A 136 2.59 4.88 21.61
C GLN A 136 1.07 4.92 21.70
N VAL A 137 0.53 6.14 21.55
CA VAL A 137 -0.91 6.39 21.59
C VAL A 137 -1.43 6.77 20.21
N CYS A 138 -2.69 6.43 19.94
CA CYS A 138 -3.42 6.89 18.77
C CYS A 138 -4.85 7.25 19.10
N SER A 139 -5.39 8.19 18.34
CA SER A 139 -6.80 8.56 18.35
C SER A 139 -7.54 7.81 17.26
N ILE A 140 -8.69 7.22 17.57
CA ILE A 140 -9.55 6.52 16.61
C ILE A 140 -10.95 7.10 16.67
N ALA A 141 -11.53 7.39 15.50
CA ALA A 141 -12.89 7.87 15.38
C ALA A 141 -13.67 7.14 14.28
N LYS A 142 -14.99 7.23 14.34
CA LYS A 142 -15.90 6.69 13.32
C LYS A 142 -16.28 7.76 12.30
N PHE A 143 -16.40 7.30 11.07
CA PHE A 143 -16.86 8.08 9.93
C PHE A 143 -18.03 7.35 9.26
N LYS A 144 -19.07 8.08 8.91
CA LYS A 144 -20.25 7.56 8.23
C LYS A 144 -20.22 7.97 6.76
N SER A 145 -20.44 7.02 5.85
CA SER A 145 -20.57 7.31 4.42
C SER A 145 -21.85 8.10 4.15
N LEU A 146 -21.72 9.18 3.40
CA LEU A 146 -22.82 10.07 3.00
C LEU A 146 -23.28 9.85 1.56
N GLN A 147 -22.37 9.33 0.72
CA GLN A 147 -22.65 9.08 -0.69
C GLN A 147 -22.25 7.65 -1.05
N SER A 148 -23.04 7.04 -1.94
CA SER A 148 -22.65 5.81 -2.61
C SER A 148 -21.68 6.12 -3.74
N GLY A 149 -20.80 5.17 -4.06
CA GLY A 149 -19.88 5.31 -5.18
C GLY A 149 -19.05 4.07 -5.44
N LYS A 150 -18.51 4.01 -6.65
CA LYS A 150 -17.66 2.90 -7.10
C LYS A 150 -16.22 3.11 -6.64
N TYR A 151 -15.67 2.09 -5.99
CA TYR A 151 -14.28 2.03 -5.56
C TYR A 151 -13.61 0.85 -6.26
N ILE A 152 -12.42 1.03 -6.84
CA ILE A 152 -11.63 -0.09 -7.36
C ILE A 152 -11.35 -1.05 -6.21
N ASP A 153 -11.64 -2.34 -6.41
CA ASP A 153 -11.55 -3.36 -5.36
C ASP A 153 -10.38 -4.30 -5.61
N LEU A 154 -9.34 -4.15 -4.80
CA LEU A 154 -8.11 -4.95 -4.87
C LEU A 154 -8.12 -6.17 -3.94
N ARG A 155 -9.24 -6.49 -3.27
CA ARG A 155 -9.30 -7.59 -2.29
C ARG A 155 -9.26 -8.96 -2.93
N ASN A 156 -9.74 -9.09 -4.17
CA ASN A 156 -9.74 -10.34 -4.90
C ASN A 156 -8.97 -10.23 -6.23
N PRO A 157 -7.64 -10.17 -6.19
CA PRO A 157 -6.82 -9.94 -7.38
C PRO A 157 -6.83 -11.11 -8.37
N LYS A 158 -7.22 -12.32 -7.94
CA LYS A 158 -7.16 -13.54 -8.78
C LYS A 158 -8.26 -13.62 -9.84
N LEU A 159 -9.23 -12.71 -9.85
CA LEU A 159 -10.33 -12.72 -10.82
C LEU A 159 -9.85 -12.51 -12.27
N HIS A 160 -8.86 -11.63 -12.46
CA HIS A 160 -8.29 -11.32 -13.77
C HIS A 160 -6.82 -10.93 -13.62
N SER A 161 -5.99 -11.31 -14.59
CA SER A 161 -4.57 -10.94 -14.62
C SER A 161 -4.34 -9.42 -14.50
N PHE A 162 -5.19 -8.60 -15.13
CA PHE A 162 -5.16 -7.14 -14.99
C PHE A 162 -5.29 -6.69 -13.53
N MET A 163 -6.31 -7.20 -12.81
CA MET A 163 -6.52 -6.87 -11.40
C MET A 163 -5.39 -7.38 -10.51
N TYR A 164 -4.81 -8.52 -10.87
CA TYR A 164 -3.66 -9.07 -10.17
C TYR A 164 -2.43 -8.15 -10.28
N CYS A 165 -2.08 -7.73 -11.49
CA CYS A 165 -0.97 -6.79 -11.71
C CYS A 165 -1.22 -5.45 -11.03
N LEU A 166 -2.44 -4.92 -11.13
CA LEU A 166 -2.83 -3.67 -10.47
C LEU A 166 -2.69 -3.77 -8.94
N ASN A 167 -3.11 -4.90 -8.34
CA ASN A 167 -2.93 -5.17 -6.92
C ASN A 167 -1.44 -5.16 -6.55
N LYS A 168 -0.59 -5.87 -7.30
CA LYS A 168 0.87 -5.91 -7.05
C LYS A 168 1.49 -4.52 -7.09
N ILE A 169 1.17 -3.70 -8.10
CA ILE A 169 1.69 -2.35 -8.24
C ILE A 169 1.24 -1.45 -7.08
N LEU A 170 -0.06 -1.43 -6.82
CA LEU A 170 -0.64 -0.50 -5.86
C LEU A 170 -0.35 -0.86 -4.40
N LEU A 171 -0.10 -2.14 -4.10
CA LEU A 171 0.10 -2.63 -2.73
C LEU A 171 1.54 -3.05 -2.41
N VAL A 172 2.46 -2.92 -3.35
CA VAL A 172 3.88 -3.26 -3.11
C VAL A 172 4.39 -2.63 -1.81
N PRO A 173 5.08 -3.39 -0.95
CA PRO A 173 5.74 -2.83 0.22
C PRO A 173 6.86 -1.88 -0.22
N VAL A 174 6.76 -0.61 0.12
CA VAL A 174 7.76 0.40 -0.24
C VAL A 174 8.70 0.63 0.93
N HIS A 175 9.99 0.42 0.69
CA HIS A 175 11.04 0.78 1.65
C HIS A 175 11.10 2.31 1.80
N PRO A 176 11.40 2.85 2.98
CA PRO A 176 11.50 4.30 3.19
C PRO A 176 12.42 5.03 2.22
N ASP A 177 13.47 4.35 1.74
CA ASP A 177 14.44 4.92 0.80
C ASP A 177 13.97 4.89 -0.66
N ASN A 178 12.93 4.11 -0.96
CA ASN A 178 12.39 3.92 -2.31
C ASN A 178 11.07 4.68 -2.53
N LYS A 179 10.95 5.86 -1.97
CA LYS A 179 9.73 6.69 -2.05
C LYS A 179 9.31 7.05 -3.48
N TYR A 180 10.22 6.98 -4.45
CA TYR A 180 9.89 7.21 -5.86
C TYR A 180 8.81 6.26 -6.37
N ILE A 181 8.69 5.04 -5.82
CA ILE A 181 7.62 4.09 -6.15
C ILE A 181 6.24 4.69 -5.85
N TYR A 182 6.15 5.57 -4.86
CA TYR A 182 4.90 6.28 -4.59
C TYR A 182 4.45 7.17 -5.75
N TYR A 183 5.37 7.70 -6.55
CA TYR A 183 4.98 8.49 -7.73
C TYR A 183 4.17 7.64 -8.71
N LEU A 184 4.56 6.37 -8.91
CA LEU A 184 3.81 5.44 -9.74
C LEU A 184 2.41 5.18 -9.15
N THR A 185 2.30 4.76 -7.89
CA THR A 185 1.01 4.48 -7.26
C THR A 185 0.10 5.70 -7.19
N GLN A 186 0.66 6.88 -7.03
CA GLN A 186 -0.07 8.16 -7.05
C GLN A 186 -0.57 8.50 -8.45
N THR A 187 0.22 8.20 -9.49
CA THR A 187 -0.18 8.42 -10.89
C THR A 187 -1.35 7.49 -11.24
N PHE A 188 -1.28 6.20 -10.88
CA PHE A 188 -2.42 5.30 -11.00
C PHE A 188 -3.67 5.81 -10.26
N SER A 189 -3.51 6.31 -9.03
CA SER A 189 -4.62 6.86 -8.24
C SER A 189 -5.25 8.08 -8.91
N SER A 190 -4.44 8.96 -9.53
CA SER A 190 -4.90 10.11 -10.29
C SER A 190 -5.77 9.68 -11.47
N VAL A 191 -5.32 8.67 -12.21
CA VAL A 191 -6.08 8.12 -13.36
C VAL A 191 -7.37 7.46 -12.90
N ILE A 192 -7.34 6.63 -11.85
CA ILE A 192 -8.53 5.99 -11.28
C ILE A 192 -9.58 7.06 -10.90
N LYS A 193 -9.14 8.17 -10.31
CA LYS A 193 -10.01 9.31 -9.99
C LYS A 193 -10.58 9.98 -11.26
N LYS A 194 -9.78 10.20 -12.30
CA LYS A 194 -10.21 10.74 -13.61
C LYS A 194 -11.27 9.87 -14.28
N LEU A 195 -11.17 8.55 -14.11
CA LEU A 195 -12.15 7.58 -14.64
C LEU A 195 -13.47 7.54 -13.84
N GLY A 196 -13.62 8.38 -12.82
CA GLY A 196 -14.85 8.55 -12.06
C GLY A 196 -15.01 7.63 -10.85
N TYR A 197 -14.00 6.84 -10.51
CA TYR A 197 -13.99 6.08 -9.26
C TYR A 197 -13.78 7.01 -8.06
N ARG A 198 -14.41 6.69 -6.94
CA ARG A 198 -14.34 7.50 -5.73
C ARG A 198 -13.19 7.14 -4.82
N GLY A 199 -12.50 6.04 -5.10
CA GLY A 199 -11.35 5.59 -4.31
C GLY A 199 -10.96 4.16 -4.62
N ILE A 200 -10.19 3.58 -3.69
CA ILE A 200 -9.63 2.23 -3.78
C ILE A 200 -9.94 1.49 -2.47
N ILE A 201 -10.38 0.24 -2.58
CA ILE A 201 -10.51 -0.72 -1.48
C ILE A 201 -9.38 -1.74 -1.61
N TYR A 202 -8.70 -2.04 -0.49
CA TYR A 202 -7.58 -2.98 -0.50
C TYR A 202 -7.50 -3.77 0.82
N PRO A 203 -6.97 -5.01 0.78
CA PRO A 203 -6.85 -5.84 1.96
C PRO A 203 -5.89 -5.22 2.98
N SER A 204 -6.08 -5.53 4.26
CA SER A 204 -5.07 -5.24 5.25
C SER A 204 -3.86 -6.15 5.06
N SER A 205 -2.67 -5.60 5.01
CA SER A 205 -1.42 -6.37 4.88
C SER A 205 -1.08 -7.17 6.13
N LYS A 206 -1.75 -6.91 7.25
CA LYS A 206 -1.43 -7.47 8.57
C LYS A 206 -2.49 -8.38 9.16
N ASN A 207 -3.66 -8.47 8.55
CA ASN A 207 -4.76 -9.29 9.04
C ASN A 207 -5.39 -10.07 7.88
N VAL A 208 -4.65 -11.04 7.37
CA VAL A 208 -5.01 -11.83 6.18
C VAL A 208 -6.21 -12.74 6.41
N GLU A 209 -6.52 -13.06 7.68
CA GLU A 209 -7.62 -13.97 8.06
C GLU A 209 -8.96 -13.26 8.25
N CYS A 210 -8.98 -11.93 8.26
CA CYS A 210 -10.21 -11.15 8.45
C CYS A 210 -10.72 -10.60 7.11
N GLU A 211 -12.04 -10.56 6.98
CA GLU A 211 -12.72 -9.85 5.87
C GLU A 211 -12.54 -8.33 5.92
N ASP A 212 -11.75 -7.85 6.86
CA ASP A 212 -11.46 -6.45 7.08
C ASP A 212 -10.59 -5.86 5.96
N PHE A 213 -10.88 -4.63 5.60
CA PHE A 213 -10.19 -3.95 4.52
C PHE A 213 -10.01 -2.47 4.79
N ASN A 214 -9.09 -1.91 4.04
CA ASN A 214 -8.78 -0.50 3.99
C ASN A 214 -9.51 0.19 2.83
N ILE A 215 -9.80 1.46 3.01
CA ILE A 215 -10.39 2.33 2.00
C ILE A 215 -9.55 3.60 1.91
N VAL A 216 -9.17 3.99 0.71
CA VAL A 216 -8.76 5.36 0.43
C VAL A 216 -9.85 6.04 -0.39
N SER A 217 -10.44 7.09 0.16
CA SER A 217 -11.40 7.92 -0.57
C SER A 217 -10.71 9.15 -1.13
N PHE A 218 -10.88 9.38 -2.43
CA PHE A 218 -10.39 10.57 -3.13
C PHE A 218 -11.23 11.82 -2.84
N TYR A 219 -12.39 11.65 -2.18
CA TYR A 219 -13.36 12.67 -1.84
C TYR A 219 -13.68 12.58 -0.35
N PRO A 220 -12.90 13.26 0.51
CA PRO A 220 -13.08 13.22 1.96
C PRO A 220 -14.50 13.63 2.41
N GLU A 221 -15.17 14.50 1.64
CA GLU A 221 -16.53 14.97 1.85
C GLU A 221 -17.59 13.89 1.74
N ASP A 222 -17.30 12.74 1.14
CA ASP A 222 -18.20 11.59 1.08
C ASP A 222 -18.41 10.94 2.45
N PHE A 223 -17.60 11.30 3.43
CA PHE A 223 -17.64 10.73 4.76
C PHE A 223 -17.75 11.83 5.81
N LYS A 224 -18.62 11.59 6.78
CA LYS A 224 -18.83 12.50 7.90
C LYS A 224 -18.32 11.89 9.19
N TYR A 225 -17.48 12.62 9.88
CA TYR A 225 -17.09 12.31 11.25
C TYR A 225 -18.31 12.21 12.15
N ILE A 226 -18.38 11.14 12.96
CA ILE A 226 -19.42 10.92 13.96
C ILE A 226 -18.92 11.54 15.28
N LYS A 227 -19.58 12.61 15.72
CA LYS A 227 -19.24 13.31 16.97
C LYS A 227 -19.23 12.37 18.17
N TYR A 228 -18.28 12.52 19.06
CA TYR A 228 -18.11 11.76 20.30
C TYR A 228 -17.84 10.26 20.09
N SER A 229 -17.46 9.86 18.88
CA SER A 229 -17.02 8.50 18.59
C SER A 229 -15.53 8.28 18.80
N GLU A 230 -14.79 9.38 18.93
CA GLU A 230 -13.35 9.38 19.13
C GLU A 230 -12.96 8.79 20.48
N LYS A 231 -11.90 7.99 20.47
CA LYS A 231 -11.30 7.38 21.67
C LYS A 231 -9.79 7.38 21.53
N LEU A 232 -9.12 7.44 22.68
CA LEU A 232 -7.69 7.30 22.80
C LEU A 232 -7.35 5.83 23.08
N PHE A 233 -6.33 5.31 22.41
CA PHE A 233 -5.82 3.96 22.57
C PHE A 233 -4.31 4.00 22.75
N SER A 234 -3.78 3.14 23.62
CA SER A 234 -2.36 2.83 23.74
C SER A 234 -2.07 1.47 23.13
N ILE A 235 -0.85 1.26 22.67
CA ILE A 235 -0.38 -0.04 22.21
C ILE A 235 0.34 -0.73 23.38
N ASP A 236 -0.27 -1.78 23.90
CA ASP A 236 0.27 -2.51 25.04
C ASP A 236 1.23 -3.63 24.61
N LYS A 237 1.00 -4.24 23.43
CA LYS A 237 1.79 -5.38 22.94
C LYS A 237 1.80 -5.43 21.42
N ILE A 238 2.93 -5.84 20.85
CA ILE A 238 3.07 -6.17 19.41
C ILE A 238 3.57 -7.62 19.31
N GLU A 239 2.93 -8.43 18.49
CA GLU A 239 3.35 -9.79 18.22
C GLU A 239 3.96 -9.87 16.81
N TYR A 240 5.12 -10.53 16.70
CA TYR A 240 5.80 -10.77 15.44
C TYR A 240 5.77 -12.26 15.10
N SER A 241 5.38 -12.59 13.88
CA SER A 241 5.61 -13.90 13.29
C SER A 241 6.83 -13.81 12.38
N ILE A 242 7.84 -14.60 12.68
CA ILE A 242 9.10 -14.64 11.91
C ILE A 242 9.14 -15.95 11.14
N LYS A 243 9.33 -15.88 9.82
CA LYS A 243 9.55 -17.03 8.97
C LYS A 243 10.90 -16.87 8.28
N GLU A 244 11.76 -17.88 8.42
CA GLU A 244 13.00 -17.93 7.67
C GLU A 244 12.68 -18.08 6.17
N LYS A 245 13.28 -17.22 5.35
CA LYS A 245 13.19 -17.29 3.89
C LYS A 245 14.49 -17.86 3.34
N ASP A 246 14.55 -19.17 3.25
CA ASP A 246 15.70 -19.88 2.65
C ASP A 246 15.45 -20.27 1.18
N GLU A 247 14.39 -19.75 0.57
CA GLU A 247 13.91 -20.20 -0.72
C GLU A 247 14.71 -19.64 -1.92
N SER A 248 15.32 -18.46 -1.78
CA SER A 248 16.09 -17.85 -2.88
C SER A 248 17.27 -18.71 -3.33
N TYR A 249 17.94 -19.38 -2.38
CA TYR A 249 19.04 -20.28 -2.66
C TYR A 249 18.60 -21.60 -3.32
N LYS A 250 17.49 -22.18 -2.86
CA LYS A 250 16.95 -23.43 -3.45
C LYS A 250 16.49 -23.20 -4.88
N ARG A 251 15.85 -22.08 -5.15
CA ARG A 251 15.43 -21.68 -6.50
C ARG A 251 16.61 -21.49 -7.44
N TYR A 252 17.72 -20.93 -6.95
CA TYR A 252 18.92 -20.79 -7.77
C TYR A 252 19.45 -22.13 -8.28
N LYS A 253 19.47 -23.19 -7.46
CA LYS A 253 19.84 -24.56 -7.89
C LYS A 253 18.94 -25.13 -8.98
N ASP A 254 17.66 -24.78 -8.96
CA ASP A 254 16.70 -25.21 -9.99
C ASP A 254 16.85 -24.37 -11.28
N TYR A 255 17.21 -23.09 -11.15
CA TYR A 255 17.51 -22.21 -12.29
C TYR A 255 18.84 -22.55 -12.99
N GLU A 256 19.85 -23.01 -12.29
CA GLU A 256 21.14 -23.42 -12.90
C GLU A 256 20.96 -24.54 -13.95
N LYS A 257 19.91 -25.33 -13.82
CA LYS A 257 19.53 -26.36 -14.80
C LYS A 257 18.81 -25.82 -16.05
N ASN A 258 18.29 -24.60 -16.01
CA ASN A 258 17.43 -24.00 -17.03
C ASN A 258 17.97 -22.69 -17.63
N LEU A 259 19.16 -22.22 -17.23
CA LEU A 259 19.69 -20.92 -17.66
C LEU A 259 20.30 -20.97 -19.07
N ILE A 260 19.46 -20.68 -20.03
CA ILE A 260 19.90 -20.15 -21.33
C ILE A 260 19.34 -18.70 -21.41
N ASN A 261 20.25 -17.72 -21.41
CA ASN A 261 20.05 -16.28 -21.66
C ASN A 261 19.47 -15.38 -20.52
N TYR A 262 20.32 -14.98 -19.59
CA TYR A 262 20.15 -13.74 -18.84
C TYR A 262 21.40 -12.85 -18.98
N ASN A 263 21.44 -12.01 -19.99
CA ASN A 263 22.63 -11.19 -20.30
C ASN A 263 22.60 -9.74 -19.82
N GLU A 264 21.64 -9.31 -18.97
CA GLU A 264 21.46 -7.89 -18.65
C GLU A 264 21.29 -7.50 -17.17
N ILE A 265 21.73 -8.31 -16.22
CA ILE A 265 21.80 -7.86 -14.82
C ILE A 265 23.16 -7.23 -14.54
N GLU A 266 23.18 -6.03 -13.92
CA GLU A 266 24.39 -5.28 -13.56
C GLU A 266 25.51 -6.20 -13.00
N ASN A 267 26.64 -6.26 -13.68
CA ASN A 267 27.72 -7.22 -13.45
C ASN A 267 28.19 -7.29 -11.98
N ASN A 268 28.27 -6.17 -11.26
CA ASN A 268 28.76 -6.12 -9.89
C ASN A 268 27.84 -6.76 -8.82
N LYS A 269 26.52 -6.72 -9.02
CA LYS A 269 25.56 -7.37 -8.09
C LYS A 269 25.48 -8.86 -8.36
N ARG A 270 25.63 -9.23 -9.64
CA ARG A 270 25.66 -10.60 -10.12
C ARG A 270 26.84 -11.37 -9.57
N GLU A 271 28.06 -10.80 -9.65
CA GLU A 271 29.27 -11.39 -9.09
C GLU A 271 29.14 -11.66 -7.60
N ARG A 272 28.72 -10.70 -6.80
CA ARG A 272 28.53 -10.86 -5.35
C ARG A 272 27.50 -11.93 -5.00
N PHE A 273 26.44 -12.06 -5.77
CA PHE A 273 25.42 -13.09 -5.56
C PHE A 273 25.97 -14.47 -5.90
N PHE A 274 26.70 -14.62 -7.01
CA PHE A 274 27.32 -15.89 -7.41
C PHE A 274 28.40 -16.32 -6.41
N ASP A 275 29.22 -15.40 -5.94
CA ASP A 275 30.22 -15.67 -4.92
C ASP A 275 29.57 -16.20 -3.63
N TYR A 276 28.53 -15.51 -3.15
CA TYR A 276 27.77 -15.96 -1.97
C TYR A 276 27.17 -17.36 -2.16
N VAL A 277 26.57 -17.62 -3.31
CA VAL A 277 25.95 -18.93 -3.61
C VAL A 277 27.04 -20.03 -3.68
N GLN A 278 28.17 -19.75 -4.29
CA GLN A 278 29.26 -20.71 -4.38
C GLN A 278 29.85 -21.03 -3.00
N GLU A 279 30.10 -20.00 -2.18
CA GLU A 279 30.60 -20.20 -0.81
C GLU A 279 29.61 -21.06 0.02
N LYS A 280 28.31 -20.84 -0.14
CA LYS A 280 27.30 -21.62 0.58
C LYS A 280 27.21 -23.06 0.10
N ILE A 281 27.37 -23.31 -1.19
CA ILE A 281 27.47 -24.69 -1.77
C ILE A 281 28.70 -25.42 -1.23
N ASP A 282 29.82 -24.75 -1.19
CA ASP A 282 31.11 -25.35 -0.73
C ASP A 282 31.02 -25.69 0.77
N TYR A 283 30.44 -24.78 1.58
CA TYR A 283 30.20 -25.03 2.99
C TYR A 283 29.28 -26.25 3.22
N GLU A 284 28.15 -26.35 2.48
CA GLU A 284 27.23 -27.50 2.62
C GLU A 284 27.89 -28.82 2.19
N ASN A 285 28.79 -28.79 1.20
CA ASN A 285 29.53 -29.98 0.74
C ASN A 285 30.58 -30.44 1.76
N GLU A 286 31.19 -29.49 2.48
CA GLU A 286 32.11 -29.78 3.58
C GLU A 286 31.42 -30.42 4.79
N GLN A 287 30.20 -30.00 5.09
CA GLN A 287 29.42 -30.57 6.21
C GLN A 287 28.89 -32.00 5.92
N LYS A 288 28.90 -32.44 4.67
CA LYS A 288 28.46 -33.79 4.25
C LYS A 288 29.63 -34.81 4.14
N LYS A 289 30.88 -34.37 4.36
CA LYS A 289 32.05 -35.21 4.45
C LYS A 289 32.36 -35.56 5.90
#